data_15f8d0f9a2e8873551e6b9f225017373
#
_entry.id   15f8d0f9a2e8873551e6b9f225017373
#
_cell.length_a   1.000
_cell.length_b   1.000
_cell.length_c   1.000
_cell.angle_alpha   90.00
_cell.angle_beta   90.00
_cell.angle_gamma   90.00
#
_symmetry.space_group_name_H-M   'P 1'
#
loop_
_entity.id
_entity.type
_entity.pdbx_description
1 polymer ?
#
loop_
_entity_poly.entity_id
_entity_poly.type
_entity_poly.pdbx_seq_one_letter_code
_entity_poly.pdbx_strand_id
1 'polypeptide(L)'
;MGKAKRHRLQLYADILRTLKVHGEGCGITRLSYGANMPLDRVKKLVGELASHGLIAKRTDDPRVFVLTARGMEFLDAFDKLAIFLE
;
A
#
# COMPACT_ATOMS: atom_id res chain seq x y z
N MET A 1 19.12 -2.55 20.47
CA MET A 1 19.02 -2.79 19.40
C MET A 1 18.32 -1.88 18.62
N GLY A 2 18.55 -1.67 17.60
CA GLY A 2 17.87 -0.75 16.80
C GLY A 2 16.46 -1.20 16.47
N LYS A 3 15.70 -0.33 15.91
CA LYS A 3 14.42 -0.69 15.45
C LYS A 3 14.53 -1.55 14.25
N ALA A 4 13.72 -2.53 14.15
CA ALA A 4 13.62 -3.33 12.96
C ALA A 4 13.09 -2.48 11.83
N LYS A 5 13.73 -2.52 10.68
CA LYS A 5 13.22 -1.83 9.51
C LYS A 5 12.08 -2.64 8.95
N ARG A 6 11.06 -1.95 8.45
CA ARG A 6 9.97 -2.64 7.79
C ARG A 6 10.49 -3.23 6.48
N HIS A 7 10.21 -4.49 6.27
CA HIS A 7 10.52 -5.16 5.02
C HIS A 7 9.72 -4.52 3.88
N ARG A 8 10.24 -4.59 2.65
CA ARG A 8 9.54 -4.02 1.50
C ARG A 8 8.11 -4.53 1.38
N LEU A 9 7.90 -5.83 1.61
CA LEU A 9 6.56 -6.39 1.53
C LEU A 9 5.64 -5.82 2.60
N GLN A 10 6.18 -5.50 3.79
CA GLN A 10 5.40 -4.85 4.83
C GLN A 10 5.03 -3.43 4.42
N LEU A 11 5.96 -2.73 3.77
CA LEU A 11 5.67 -1.38 3.28
C LEU A 11 4.54 -1.40 2.25
N TYR A 12 4.58 -2.37 1.34
CA TYR A 12 3.52 -2.56 0.37
C TYR A 12 2.19 -2.83 1.08
N ALA A 13 2.21 -3.76 2.03
CA ALA A 13 0.99 -4.12 2.76
C ALA A 13 0.42 -2.93 3.52
N ASP A 14 1.27 -2.08 4.08
CA ASP A 14 0.80 -0.92 4.82
C ASP A 14 0.06 0.06 3.91
N ILE A 15 0.57 0.28 2.70
CA ILE A 15 -0.09 1.16 1.74
C ILE A 15 -1.39 0.53 1.26
N LEU A 16 -1.36 -0.77 0.92
CA LEU A 16 -2.56 -1.46 0.44
C LEU A 16 -3.64 -1.50 1.51
N ARG A 17 -3.23 -1.69 2.77
CA ARG A 17 -4.19 -1.73 3.87
C ARG A 17 -4.85 -0.37 4.06
N THR A 18 -4.08 0.71 3.89
CA THR A 18 -4.64 2.05 3.96
C THR A 18 -5.67 2.26 2.84
N LEU A 19 -5.38 1.78 1.64
CA LEU A 19 -6.33 1.86 0.54
C LEU A 19 -7.57 1.02 0.80
N LYS A 20 -7.40 -0.13 1.44
CA LYS A 20 -8.54 -0.97 1.78
C LYS A 20 -9.48 -0.26 2.74
N VAL A 21 -8.92 0.44 3.73
CA VAL A 21 -9.74 1.21 4.68
C VAL A 21 -10.45 2.35 3.97
N HIS A 22 -9.80 2.97 2.99
CA HIS A 22 -10.40 4.05 2.22
C HIS A 22 -10.89 3.49 0.88
N GLY A 23 -12.01 2.78 0.93
CA GLY A 23 -12.51 2.01 -0.22
C GLY A 23 -12.70 2.80 -1.51
N GLU A 24 -12.97 4.11 -1.41
CA GLU A 24 -13.11 4.95 -2.59
C GLU A 24 -11.77 5.44 -3.10
N GLY A 25 -10.71 5.12 -2.39
CA GLY A 25 -9.38 5.54 -2.77
C GLY A 25 -8.92 6.77 -2.02
N CYS A 26 -7.65 7.07 -2.14
CA CYS A 26 -7.09 8.28 -1.54
C CYS A 26 -5.81 8.68 -2.26
N GLY A 27 -5.40 9.90 -2.02
CA GLY A 27 -4.19 10.44 -2.61
C GLY A 27 -2.95 10.15 -1.79
N ILE A 28 -1.82 10.62 -2.28
CA ILE A 28 -0.52 10.34 -1.69
C ILE A 28 -0.39 10.86 -0.27
N THR A 29 -0.92 12.06 0.00
CA THR A 29 -0.82 12.64 1.34
C THR A 29 -1.49 11.76 2.38
N ARG A 30 -2.69 11.28 2.06
CA ARG A 30 -3.41 10.42 2.99
C ARG A 30 -2.73 9.07 3.14
N LEU A 31 -2.15 8.55 2.06
CA LEU A 31 -1.38 7.32 2.15
C LEU A 31 -0.16 7.49 3.05
N SER A 32 0.50 8.64 2.98
CA SER A 32 1.64 8.95 3.83
C SER A 32 1.25 8.88 5.31
N TYR A 33 0.14 9.49 5.68
CA TYR A 33 -0.32 9.44 7.06
C TYR A 33 -0.77 8.03 7.44
N GLY A 34 -1.57 7.40 6.61
CA GLY A 34 -2.14 6.10 6.93
C GLY A 34 -1.09 5.00 7.04
N ALA A 35 -0.08 5.05 6.21
CA ALA A 35 0.99 4.05 6.22
C ALA A 35 2.19 4.48 7.09
N ASN A 36 2.12 5.67 7.66
CA ASN A 36 3.18 6.20 8.52
C ASN A 36 4.53 6.21 7.81
N MET A 37 4.56 6.84 6.64
CA MET A 37 5.76 6.93 5.82
C MET A 37 5.96 8.34 5.31
N PRO A 38 7.23 8.74 5.07
CA PRO A 38 7.49 10.02 4.42
C PRO A 38 6.89 10.06 3.02
N LEU A 39 6.49 11.25 2.61
CA LEU A 39 5.83 11.43 1.32
C LEU A 39 6.66 10.92 0.15
N ASP A 40 7.96 11.18 0.15
CA ASP A 40 8.84 10.75 -0.93
C ASP A 40 8.87 9.23 -1.05
N ARG A 41 8.86 8.53 0.10
CA ARG A 41 8.85 7.08 0.10
C ARG A 41 7.54 6.55 -0.49
N VAL A 42 6.43 7.18 -0.11
CA VAL A 42 5.12 6.78 -0.61
C VAL A 42 5.06 6.94 -2.13
N LYS A 43 5.57 8.06 -2.64
CA LYS A 43 5.57 8.29 -4.09
C LYS A 43 6.32 7.18 -4.83
N LYS A 44 7.46 6.77 -4.30
CA LYS A 44 8.24 5.71 -4.91
C LYS A 44 7.50 4.37 -4.87
N LEU A 45 6.96 4.04 -3.70
CA LEU A 45 6.27 2.76 -3.52
C LEU A 45 4.99 2.69 -4.34
N VAL A 46 4.27 3.80 -4.44
CA VAL A 46 3.06 3.86 -5.26
C VAL A 46 3.40 3.55 -6.73
N GLY A 47 4.51 4.09 -7.23
CA GLY A 47 4.94 3.77 -8.58
C GLY A 47 5.21 2.29 -8.75
N GLU A 48 5.88 1.67 -7.77
CA GLU A 48 6.16 0.24 -7.81
C GLU A 48 4.87 -0.58 -7.75
N LEU A 49 3.99 -0.23 -6.83
CA LEU A 49 2.72 -0.95 -6.68
C LEU A 49 1.87 -0.88 -7.94
N ALA A 50 1.82 0.30 -8.56
CA ALA A 50 1.07 0.48 -9.79
C ALA A 50 1.68 -0.36 -10.92
N SER A 51 3.01 -0.43 -10.98
CA SER A 51 3.67 -1.22 -12.03
C SER A 51 3.40 -2.71 -11.87
N HIS A 52 3.12 -3.17 -10.66
CA HIS A 52 2.75 -4.56 -10.41
C HIS A 52 1.25 -4.80 -10.51
N GLY A 53 0.47 -3.76 -10.81
CA GLY A 53 -0.97 -3.90 -10.94
C GLY A 53 -1.72 -4.04 -9.62
N LEU A 54 -1.07 -3.71 -8.50
CA LEU A 54 -1.68 -3.86 -7.17
C LEU A 54 -2.54 -2.68 -6.79
N ILE A 55 -2.29 -1.54 -7.40
CA ILE A 55 -3.12 -0.35 -7.25
C ILE A 55 -3.29 0.28 -8.63
N ALA A 56 -4.28 1.14 -8.76
CA ALA A 56 -4.53 1.86 -10.01
C ALA A 56 -5.00 3.27 -9.68
N LYS A 57 -4.85 4.17 -10.64
CA LYS A 57 -5.41 5.50 -10.50
C LYS A 57 -6.91 5.43 -10.75
N ARG A 58 -7.67 6.23 -10.02
CA ARG A 58 -9.09 6.31 -10.28
C ARG A 58 -9.31 6.99 -11.62
N THR A 59 -10.30 6.51 -12.36
CA THR A 59 -10.53 7.03 -13.71
C THR A 59 -11.03 8.47 -13.71
N ASP A 60 -11.77 8.88 -12.68
CA ASP A 60 -12.32 10.23 -12.59
C ASP A 60 -11.38 11.21 -11.90
N ASP A 61 -10.33 10.73 -11.25
CA ASP A 61 -9.35 11.60 -10.61
C ASP A 61 -8.00 10.90 -10.53
N PRO A 62 -7.07 11.21 -11.44
CA PRO A 62 -5.78 10.52 -11.50
C PRO A 62 -4.87 10.79 -10.30
N ARG A 63 -5.25 11.69 -9.39
CA ARG A 63 -4.48 11.92 -8.17
C ARG A 63 -4.89 10.96 -7.06
N VAL A 64 -5.95 10.19 -7.28
CA VAL A 64 -6.48 9.26 -6.30
C VAL A 64 -6.17 7.84 -6.74
N PHE A 65 -5.69 7.03 -5.80
CA PHE A 65 -5.36 5.62 -6.07
C PHE A 65 -6.39 4.73 -5.40
N VAL A 66 -6.62 3.57 -6.00
CA VAL A 66 -7.54 2.57 -5.47
C VAL A 66 -6.86 1.21 -5.45
N LEU A 67 -7.31 0.36 -4.55
CA LEU A 67 -6.85 -1.01 -4.46
C LEU A 67 -7.47 -1.83 -5.59
N THR A 68 -6.64 -2.61 -6.29
CA THR A 68 -7.17 -3.49 -7.34
C THR A 68 -7.48 -4.86 -6.73
N ALA A 69 -8.16 -5.71 -7.51
CA ALA A 69 -8.40 -7.09 -7.09
C ALA A 69 -7.07 -7.81 -6.83
N ARG A 70 -6.08 -7.58 -7.69
CA ARG A 70 -4.75 -8.15 -7.51
C ARG A 70 -4.10 -7.64 -6.22
N GLY A 71 -4.29 -6.37 -5.89
CA GLY A 71 -3.79 -5.81 -4.64
C GLY A 71 -4.45 -6.46 -3.43
N MET A 72 -5.74 -6.75 -3.52
CA MET A 72 -6.44 -7.46 -2.47
C MET A 72 -5.87 -8.86 -2.27
N GLU A 73 -5.60 -9.56 -3.37
CA GLU A 73 -5.01 -10.90 -3.31
C GLU A 73 -3.64 -10.86 -2.64
N PHE A 74 -2.84 -9.84 -3.00
CA PHE A 74 -1.53 -9.67 -2.37
C PHE A 74 -1.67 -9.49 -0.88
N LEU A 75 -2.57 -8.60 -0.46
CA LEU A 75 -2.75 -8.30 0.95
C LEU A 75 -3.21 -9.53 1.73
N ASP A 76 -4.14 -10.29 1.16
CA ASP A 76 -4.61 -11.52 1.78
C ASP A 76 -3.47 -12.53 1.92
N ALA A 77 -2.66 -12.69 0.89
CA ALA A 77 -1.53 -13.61 0.93
C ALA A 77 -0.50 -13.15 1.95
N PHE A 78 -0.24 -11.85 2.02
CA PHE A 78 0.71 -11.31 2.99
C PHE A 78 0.23 -11.58 4.41
N ASP A 79 -1.05 -11.35 4.68
CA ASP A 79 -1.60 -11.55 6.01
C ASP A 79 -1.52 -13.03 6.42
N LYS A 80 -1.75 -13.94 5.49
CA LYS A 80 -1.61 -15.36 5.76
C LYS A 80 -0.18 -15.75 6.07
N LEU A 81 0.77 -15.20 5.32
CA LEU A 81 2.18 -15.47 5.56
C LEU A 81 2.65 -14.91 6.89
N ALA A 82 2.14 -13.75 7.26
CA ALA A 82 2.53 -13.09 8.50
C ALA A 82 2.23 -13.95 9.73
N ILE A 83 1.19 -14.77 9.66
CA ILE A 83 0.85 -15.65 10.76
C ILE A 83 1.98 -16.60 11.10
N PHE A 84 2.72 -17.06 10.10
CA PHE A 84 3.82 -17.98 10.32
C PHE A 84 5.03 -17.32 10.98
N LEU A 85 5.07 -15.99 10.97
CA LEU A 85 6.21 -15.25 11.51
C LEU A 85 5.97 -14.70 12.89
N GLU A 86 4.80 -14.90 13.44
CA GLU A 86 4.44 -14.43 14.78
C GLU A 86 4.80 -15.40 15.87
#